data_6329d1a4a632db61b51d184c6de8dc7b
#
_entry.id   6329d1a4a632db61b51d184c6de8dc7b
#
_cell.length_a   1.000
_cell.length_b   1.000
_cell.length_c   1.000
_cell.angle_alpha   90.00
_cell.angle_beta   90.00
_cell.angle_gamma   90.00
#
_symmetry.space_group_name_H-M   'P 1'
#
loop_
_entity.id
_entity.type
_entity.pdbx_description
1 polymer ?
#
loop_
_entity_poly.entity_id
_entity_poly.type
_entity_poly.pdbx_seq_one_letter_code
_entity_poly.pdbx_strand_id
1 'polypeptide(L)'
;MLNLSEVKIGVIGLGYVGLPLAVEFGKKFPTVGFDISAARIEELKQFKDHTLEVDSEELRSARLLTYSCDKSELKACNFFIVTVPTPIDEHHRPDLIPLIKASETLGAVVKPGDIVVYESTVYPGATEEDCIPVIERVSGLKFNQDFFAGYSPERINPGDKQHRLVNIRKVTSGSTAEIADFVDRVYGSIITAGTYKASSIKVAEAAKVIENTQRDLNIALINELAVIFNRLDIDTEEVLLAAGTKWNFLPFRPGLVGGHCIGVDPYYLTHKAQAVGYHPEVILAGRRINDNMGRYVVSQLIKQMIKQQVAVSGARVLVLGLTFKENCPDIRNTKVIDIINELSEYGIVPDIYDPWVDAEEAQHEYGITPVQQASTGGYDAVILAVAHQQFKALGAAGIRAFGKENHVLYDLKYVLSAQESDIRL
;
A
#
# COMPACT_ATOMS: atom_id res chain seq x y z
N MET A 1 -2.53 36.03 7.77
CA MET A 1 -3.03 34.65 7.58
C MET A 1 -3.80 34.57 6.28
N LEU A 2 -3.64 33.50 5.50
CA LEU A 2 -4.37 33.26 4.25
C LEU A 2 -5.89 33.15 4.52
N ASN A 3 -6.71 33.72 3.64
CA ASN A 3 -8.14 33.48 3.60
C ASN A 3 -8.45 32.27 2.70
N LEU A 4 -9.55 31.57 2.95
CA LEU A 4 -9.91 30.39 2.14
C LEU A 4 -10.10 30.74 0.65
N SER A 5 -10.57 31.93 0.35
CA SER A 5 -10.73 32.44 -1.02
C SER A 5 -9.42 32.76 -1.75
N GLU A 6 -8.31 32.84 -1.03
CA GLU A 6 -6.98 33.15 -1.58
C GLU A 6 -6.13 31.90 -1.78
N VAL A 7 -6.65 30.72 -1.37
CA VAL A 7 -5.94 29.46 -1.46
C VAL A 7 -5.71 29.07 -2.90
N LYS A 8 -4.44 28.80 -3.22
CA LYS A 8 -3.97 28.21 -4.47
C LYS A 8 -3.12 26.99 -4.12
N ILE A 9 -3.55 25.84 -4.57
CA ILE A 9 -2.99 24.55 -4.10
C ILE A 9 -1.92 24.07 -5.07
N GLY A 10 -0.81 23.58 -4.54
CA GLY A 10 0.19 22.79 -5.27
C GLY A 10 0.25 21.38 -4.71
N VAL A 11 -0.12 20.38 -5.49
CA VAL A 11 0.00 18.96 -5.08
C VAL A 11 1.25 18.37 -5.71
N ILE A 12 2.17 17.88 -4.90
CA ILE A 12 3.47 17.34 -5.31
C ILE A 12 3.45 15.82 -5.25
N GLY A 13 3.51 15.17 -6.42
CA GLY A 13 3.31 13.74 -6.62
C GLY A 13 1.87 13.43 -7.02
N LEU A 14 1.68 12.83 -8.20
CA LEU A 14 0.36 12.54 -8.78
C LEU A 14 0.14 11.02 -8.95
N GLY A 15 0.53 10.27 -7.91
CA GLY A 15 0.26 8.83 -7.78
C GLY A 15 -1.15 8.56 -7.21
N TYR A 16 -1.29 7.38 -6.60
CA TYR A 16 -2.54 6.87 -5.98
C TYR A 16 -3.15 7.80 -4.92
N VAL A 17 -2.34 8.60 -4.25
CA VAL A 17 -2.78 9.55 -3.21
C VAL A 17 -2.99 10.94 -3.79
N GLY A 18 -2.01 11.44 -4.49
CA GLY A 18 -1.99 12.84 -4.91
C GLY A 18 -2.97 13.18 -6.03
N LEU A 19 -3.20 12.24 -6.96
CA LEU A 19 -4.12 12.50 -8.06
C LEU A 19 -5.59 12.66 -7.59
N PRO A 20 -6.18 11.71 -6.82
CA PRO A 20 -7.53 11.90 -6.29
C PRO A 20 -7.67 13.19 -5.49
N LEU A 21 -6.66 13.52 -4.70
CA LEU A 21 -6.65 14.75 -3.90
C LEU A 21 -6.61 16.01 -4.77
N ALA A 22 -5.73 16.04 -5.78
CA ALA A 22 -5.63 17.15 -6.73
C ALA A 22 -6.94 17.37 -7.49
N VAL A 23 -7.61 16.29 -7.88
CA VAL A 23 -8.91 16.33 -8.55
C VAL A 23 -9.98 16.93 -7.64
N GLU A 24 -10.09 16.47 -6.40
CA GLU A 24 -11.09 17.02 -5.48
C GLU A 24 -10.85 18.49 -5.14
N PHE A 25 -9.61 18.87 -4.91
CA PHE A 25 -9.27 20.28 -4.71
C PHE A 25 -9.49 21.10 -5.99
N GLY A 26 -9.14 20.59 -7.17
CA GLY A 26 -9.31 21.25 -8.45
C GLY A 26 -10.77 21.47 -8.88
N LYS A 27 -11.73 20.89 -8.18
CA LYS A 27 -13.16 21.24 -8.31
C LYS A 27 -13.51 22.55 -7.60
N LYS A 28 -12.69 23.00 -6.62
CA LYS A 28 -13.00 24.13 -5.73
C LYS A 28 -11.96 25.24 -5.72
N PHE A 29 -10.68 24.90 -5.89
CA PHE A 29 -9.56 25.83 -5.79
C PHE A 29 -8.69 25.78 -7.04
N PRO A 30 -8.05 26.90 -7.45
CA PRO A 30 -6.95 26.84 -8.40
C PRO A 30 -5.89 25.86 -7.90
N THR A 31 -5.61 24.82 -8.67
CA THR A 31 -4.73 23.71 -8.24
C THR A 31 -3.74 23.39 -9.33
N VAL A 32 -2.47 23.27 -8.95
CA VAL A 32 -1.38 22.77 -9.80
C VAL A 32 -1.00 21.38 -9.30
N GLY A 33 -1.25 20.37 -10.11
CA GLY A 33 -0.72 19.03 -9.91
C GLY A 33 0.66 18.94 -10.52
N PHE A 34 1.67 18.75 -9.68
CA PHE A 34 3.07 18.64 -10.08
C PHE A 34 3.58 17.21 -9.94
N ASP A 35 4.19 16.68 -10.99
CA ASP A 35 4.91 15.40 -10.96
C ASP A 35 6.20 15.53 -11.75
N ILE A 36 7.24 14.82 -11.29
CA ILE A 36 8.54 14.79 -11.98
C ILE A 36 8.50 13.98 -13.29
N SER A 37 7.52 13.09 -13.44
CA SER A 37 7.33 12.25 -14.62
C SER A 37 6.59 13.01 -15.71
N ALA A 38 7.29 13.39 -16.77
CA ALA A 38 6.67 14.02 -17.94
C ALA A 38 5.63 13.09 -18.61
N ALA A 39 5.87 11.77 -18.61
CA ALA A 39 4.92 10.79 -19.15
C ALA A 39 3.61 10.82 -18.35
N ARG A 40 3.69 10.89 -17.00
CA ARG A 40 2.52 11.01 -16.13
C ARG A 40 1.72 12.29 -16.43
N ILE A 41 2.40 13.40 -16.60
CA ILE A 41 1.75 14.69 -16.93
C ILE A 41 1.03 14.64 -18.27
N GLU A 42 1.66 14.06 -19.31
CA GLU A 42 1.03 13.94 -20.63
C GLU A 42 -0.16 12.98 -20.63
N GLU A 43 -0.10 11.90 -19.87
CA GLU A 43 -1.22 10.98 -19.66
C GLU A 43 -2.43 11.70 -19.02
N LEU A 44 -2.19 12.44 -17.94
CA LEU A 44 -3.23 13.18 -17.22
C LEU A 44 -3.84 14.32 -18.04
N LYS A 45 -3.06 15.01 -18.88
CA LYS A 45 -3.57 15.99 -19.84
C LYS A 45 -4.53 15.36 -20.87
N GLN A 46 -4.39 14.06 -21.14
CA GLN A 46 -5.30 13.29 -21.99
C GLN A 46 -6.50 12.72 -21.23
N PHE A 47 -6.66 13.06 -19.95
CA PHE A 47 -7.69 12.53 -19.06
C PHE A 47 -7.62 10.99 -18.91
N LYS A 48 -6.41 10.45 -18.85
CA LYS A 48 -6.14 9.05 -18.59
C LYS A 48 -5.44 8.89 -17.24
N ASP A 49 -5.73 7.80 -16.55
CA ASP A 49 -5.08 7.44 -15.29
C ASP A 49 -4.78 5.95 -15.27
N HIS A 50 -3.50 5.57 -15.46
CA HIS A 50 -3.07 4.17 -15.39
C HIS A 50 -3.22 3.56 -14.00
N THR A 51 -3.29 4.40 -12.94
CA THR A 51 -3.51 3.90 -11.57
C THR A 51 -4.96 3.46 -11.33
N LEU A 52 -5.89 3.80 -12.22
CA LEU A 52 -7.32 3.48 -12.17
C LEU A 52 -8.05 4.02 -10.92
N GLU A 53 -7.44 5.00 -10.23
CA GLU A 53 -8.03 5.64 -9.05
C GLU A 53 -9.05 6.72 -9.41
N VAL A 54 -8.85 7.39 -10.54
CA VAL A 54 -9.70 8.48 -11.03
C VAL A 54 -10.11 8.21 -12.46
N ASP A 55 -11.40 8.27 -12.75
CA ASP A 55 -11.88 8.09 -14.12
C ASP A 55 -11.78 9.39 -14.96
N SER A 56 -11.98 9.24 -16.28
CA SER A 56 -11.87 10.37 -17.23
C SER A 56 -12.92 11.46 -16.99
N GLU A 57 -14.08 11.13 -16.45
CA GLU A 57 -15.13 12.11 -16.15
C GLU A 57 -14.78 12.93 -14.92
N GLU A 58 -14.26 12.27 -13.90
CA GLU A 58 -13.76 12.91 -12.68
C GLU A 58 -12.59 13.87 -13.01
N LEU A 59 -11.62 13.42 -13.82
CA LEU A 59 -10.51 14.28 -14.27
C LEU A 59 -11.03 15.54 -14.99
N ARG A 60 -12.04 15.41 -15.87
CA ARG A 60 -12.66 16.54 -16.56
C ARG A 60 -13.47 17.46 -15.63
N SER A 61 -13.98 16.94 -14.54
CA SER A 61 -14.75 17.72 -13.56
C SER A 61 -13.91 18.72 -12.77
N ALA A 62 -12.62 18.47 -12.65
CA ALA A 62 -11.66 19.31 -11.93
C ALA A 62 -11.19 20.52 -12.78
N ARG A 63 -12.11 21.43 -13.08
CA ARG A 63 -11.88 22.53 -14.02
C ARG A 63 -10.80 23.53 -13.63
N LEU A 64 -10.42 23.59 -12.36
CA LEU A 64 -9.40 24.49 -11.83
C LEU A 64 -8.05 23.77 -11.62
N LEU A 65 -7.94 22.50 -12.06
CA LEU A 65 -6.73 21.69 -11.98
C LEU A 65 -5.92 21.81 -13.27
N THR A 66 -4.64 22.09 -13.12
CA THR A 66 -3.64 22.05 -14.20
C THR A 66 -2.54 21.07 -13.84
N TYR A 67 -1.84 20.52 -14.85
CA TYR A 67 -0.78 19.54 -14.64
C TYR A 67 0.55 20.05 -15.19
N SER A 68 1.62 19.94 -14.42
CA SER A 68 2.94 20.41 -14.82
C SER A 68 4.08 19.55 -14.26
N CYS A 69 5.18 19.46 -15.02
CA CYS A 69 6.49 19.02 -14.54
C CYS A 69 7.47 20.19 -14.33
N ASP A 70 7.04 21.43 -14.55
CA ASP A 70 7.83 22.63 -14.29
C ASP A 70 7.54 23.16 -12.87
N LYS A 71 8.54 23.06 -11.99
CA LYS A 71 8.45 23.58 -10.63
C LYS A 71 8.20 25.09 -10.54
N SER A 72 8.47 25.85 -11.61
CA SER A 72 8.22 27.29 -11.63
C SER A 72 6.74 27.64 -11.50
N GLU A 73 5.83 26.77 -11.96
CA GLU A 73 4.39 26.95 -11.85
C GLU A 73 3.89 26.86 -10.39
N LEU A 74 4.61 26.12 -9.53
CA LEU A 74 4.32 26.06 -8.10
C LEU A 74 4.49 27.41 -7.40
N LYS A 75 5.23 28.36 -7.96
CA LYS A 75 5.39 29.71 -7.38
C LYS A 75 4.08 30.49 -7.27
N ALA A 76 3.08 30.13 -8.07
CA ALA A 76 1.75 30.72 -8.00
C ALA A 76 0.93 30.20 -6.80
N CYS A 77 1.32 29.07 -6.20
CA CYS A 77 0.63 28.44 -5.10
C CYS A 77 1.05 29.03 -3.74
N ASN A 78 0.22 28.78 -2.72
CA ASN A 78 0.46 29.22 -1.34
C ASN A 78 0.06 28.15 -0.30
N PHE A 79 -0.50 27.04 -0.76
CA PHE A 79 -0.84 25.87 0.05
C PHE A 79 -0.35 24.62 -0.69
N PHE A 80 0.69 23.99 -0.16
CA PHE A 80 1.35 22.87 -0.81
C PHE A 80 1.01 21.56 -0.11
N ILE A 81 0.81 20.49 -0.87
CA ILE A 81 0.51 19.17 -0.35
C ILE A 81 1.50 18.18 -0.96
N VAL A 82 2.24 17.47 -0.11
CA VAL A 82 3.27 16.51 -0.52
C VAL A 82 2.73 15.10 -0.37
N THR A 83 2.66 14.38 -1.49
CA THR A 83 2.10 13.02 -1.60
C THR A 83 3.05 12.06 -2.32
N VAL A 84 4.35 12.29 -2.17
CA VAL A 84 5.39 11.45 -2.77
C VAL A 84 5.49 10.10 -2.04
N PRO A 85 5.98 9.03 -2.74
CA PRO A 85 6.14 7.73 -2.13
C PRO A 85 7.18 7.74 -1.00
N THR A 86 7.00 6.84 -0.04
CA THR A 86 7.89 6.62 1.11
C THR A 86 8.21 5.13 1.22
N PRO A 87 9.10 4.60 0.37
CA PRO A 87 9.49 3.20 0.40
C PRO A 87 10.43 2.88 1.57
N ILE A 88 10.80 1.62 1.69
CA ILE A 88 11.90 1.14 2.54
C ILE A 88 13.03 0.61 1.66
N ASP A 89 14.26 0.65 2.18
CA ASP A 89 15.41 0.04 1.52
C ASP A 89 15.46 -1.49 1.73
N GLU A 90 16.46 -2.17 1.15
CA GLU A 90 16.70 -3.61 1.30
C GLU A 90 16.93 -4.07 2.76
N HIS A 91 17.24 -3.13 3.66
CA HIS A 91 17.43 -3.37 5.08
C HIS A 91 16.18 -3.01 5.91
N HIS A 92 15.04 -2.81 5.26
CA HIS A 92 13.78 -2.38 5.88
C HIS A 92 13.88 -1.03 6.61
N ARG A 93 14.74 -0.10 6.15
CA ARG A 93 14.86 1.25 6.70
C ARG A 93 14.04 2.22 5.86
N PRO A 94 13.39 3.23 6.48
CA PRO A 94 12.70 4.28 5.75
C PRO A 94 13.61 4.97 4.73
N ASP A 95 13.19 5.02 3.46
CA ASP A 95 13.84 5.84 2.45
C ASP A 95 13.09 7.18 2.33
N LEU A 96 13.68 8.22 2.91
CA LEU A 96 13.14 9.58 2.88
C LEU A 96 13.62 10.39 1.67
N ILE A 97 14.41 9.82 0.76
CA ILE A 97 14.96 10.55 -0.41
C ILE A 97 13.84 11.25 -1.22
N PRO A 98 12.70 10.62 -1.54
CA PRO A 98 11.63 11.31 -2.26
C PRO A 98 11.07 12.51 -1.49
N LEU A 99 10.90 12.40 -0.17
CA LEU A 99 10.44 13.48 0.71
C LEU A 99 11.43 14.63 0.77
N ILE A 100 12.72 14.32 0.92
CA ILE A 100 13.79 15.33 0.94
C ILE A 100 13.84 16.10 -0.38
N LYS A 101 13.76 15.39 -1.52
CA LYS A 101 13.71 16.04 -2.86
C LYS A 101 12.46 16.90 -3.06
N ALA A 102 11.29 16.45 -2.57
CA ALA A 102 10.07 17.25 -2.58
C ALA A 102 10.22 18.49 -1.70
N SER A 103 10.83 18.36 -0.53
CA SER A 103 11.12 19.47 0.38
C SER A 103 12.13 20.46 -0.21
N GLU A 104 13.14 20.00 -0.96
CA GLU A 104 14.07 20.86 -1.71
C GLU A 104 13.33 21.63 -2.82
N THR A 105 12.44 20.96 -3.54
CA THR A 105 11.59 21.59 -4.56
C THR A 105 10.73 22.68 -3.96
N LEU A 106 10.10 22.41 -2.81
CA LEU A 106 9.30 23.38 -2.08
C LEU A 106 10.13 24.54 -1.54
N GLY A 107 11.30 24.26 -0.97
CA GLY A 107 12.21 25.30 -0.49
C GLY A 107 12.62 26.32 -1.58
N ALA A 108 12.62 25.90 -2.86
CA ALA A 108 12.92 26.80 -3.97
C ALA A 108 11.73 27.69 -4.42
N VAL A 109 10.50 27.43 -3.93
CA VAL A 109 9.28 28.12 -4.38
C VAL A 109 8.46 28.74 -3.25
N VAL A 110 8.62 28.25 -2.01
CA VAL A 110 7.88 28.72 -0.85
C VAL A 110 8.16 30.19 -0.54
N LYS A 111 7.13 30.90 -0.11
CA LYS A 111 7.16 32.34 0.21
C LYS A 111 6.65 32.56 1.64
N PRO A 112 6.91 33.76 2.23
CA PRO A 112 6.33 34.12 3.51
C PRO A 112 4.79 34.02 3.51
N GLY A 113 4.26 33.35 4.52
CA GLY A 113 2.83 33.09 4.69
C GLY A 113 2.34 31.76 4.09
N ASP A 114 3.17 31.04 3.34
CA ASP A 114 2.80 29.78 2.72
C ASP A 114 2.70 28.64 3.76
N ILE A 115 1.89 27.62 3.42
CA ILE A 115 1.66 26.45 4.26
C ILE A 115 2.03 25.19 3.46
N VAL A 116 2.80 24.28 4.07
CA VAL A 116 3.19 22.99 3.49
C VAL A 116 2.58 21.88 4.32
N VAL A 117 1.78 21.02 3.69
CA VAL A 117 1.16 19.86 4.34
C VAL A 117 1.75 18.58 3.76
N TYR A 118 2.25 17.69 4.61
CA TYR A 118 2.70 16.37 4.19
C TYR A 118 1.57 15.35 4.38
N GLU A 119 1.38 14.49 3.37
CA GLU A 119 0.44 13.36 3.42
C GLU A 119 1.13 12.00 3.30
N SER A 120 2.37 11.99 2.81
CA SER A 120 3.18 10.77 2.72
C SER A 120 3.31 10.11 4.08
N THR A 121 3.24 8.78 4.12
CA THR A 121 3.40 8.03 5.37
C THR A 121 4.81 8.16 5.91
N VAL A 122 4.93 8.56 7.17
CA VAL A 122 6.21 8.75 7.85
C VAL A 122 6.12 8.33 9.31
N TYR A 123 7.28 8.20 9.99
CA TYR A 123 7.32 8.04 11.43
C TYR A 123 7.03 9.35 12.16
N PRO A 124 6.58 9.29 13.43
CA PRO A 124 6.31 10.49 14.23
C PRO A 124 7.54 11.39 14.36
N GLY A 125 7.40 12.64 13.93
CA GLY A 125 8.44 13.66 13.94
C GLY A 125 9.12 13.88 12.60
N ALA A 126 8.96 13.03 11.61
CA ALA A 126 9.68 13.14 10.33
C ALA A 126 9.39 14.46 9.60
N THR A 127 8.16 14.94 9.61
CA THR A 127 7.84 16.24 9.00
C THR A 127 8.68 17.35 9.60
N GLU A 128 8.71 17.48 10.93
CA GLU A 128 9.37 18.58 11.64
C GLU A 128 10.88 18.38 11.75
N GLU A 129 11.37 17.15 11.85
CA GLU A 129 12.78 16.83 12.12
C GLU A 129 13.59 16.61 10.82
N ASP A 130 12.97 16.09 9.74
CA ASP A 130 13.67 15.77 8.50
C ASP A 130 13.28 16.67 7.33
N CYS A 131 12.00 16.97 7.14
CA CYS A 131 11.50 17.70 5.96
C CYS A 131 11.64 19.22 6.13
N ILE A 132 11.18 19.77 7.24
CA ILE A 132 11.18 21.22 7.50
C ILE A 132 12.59 21.84 7.46
N PRO A 133 13.63 21.22 8.08
CA PRO A 133 14.99 21.77 8.00
C PRO A 133 15.54 21.89 6.57
N VAL A 134 15.05 21.02 5.65
CA VAL A 134 15.42 21.11 4.23
C VAL A 134 14.77 22.34 3.58
N ILE A 135 13.49 22.59 3.86
CA ILE A 135 12.81 23.81 3.36
C ILE A 135 13.50 25.06 3.89
N GLU A 136 13.80 25.13 5.20
CA GLU A 136 14.52 26.26 5.80
C GLU A 136 15.88 26.51 5.14
N ARG A 137 16.65 25.43 4.96
CA ARG A 137 17.99 25.52 4.34
C ARG A 137 17.95 26.05 2.91
N VAL A 138 16.95 25.62 2.12
CA VAL A 138 16.86 25.97 0.68
C VAL A 138 16.23 27.36 0.49
N SER A 139 15.18 27.68 1.25
CA SER A 139 14.44 28.93 1.12
C SER A 139 15.09 30.11 1.87
N GLY A 140 15.83 29.83 2.94
CA GLY A 140 16.28 30.83 3.90
C GLY A 140 15.18 31.36 4.82
N LEU A 141 13.96 30.85 4.71
CA LEU A 141 12.81 31.20 5.56
C LEU A 141 12.83 30.43 6.85
N LYS A 142 12.15 30.92 7.88
CA LYS A 142 12.06 30.31 9.22
C LYS A 142 10.72 29.69 9.46
N PHE A 143 10.73 28.45 9.88
CA PHE A 143 9.56 27.68 10.27
C PHE A 143 8.80 28.36 11.44
N ASN A 144 7.47 28.34 11.37
CA ASN A 144 6.56 28.99 12.32
C ASN A 144 6.74 30.51 12.47
N GLN A 145 7.47 31.15 11.58
CA GLN A 145 7.60 32.61 11.48
C GLN A 145 7.24 33.06 10.06
N ASP A 146 7.98 32.58 9.05
CA ASP A 146 7.80 32.96 7.67
C ASP A 146 6.91 31.98 6.92
N PHE A 147 7.02 30.69 7.18
CA PHE A 147 6.15 29.65 6.62
C PHE A 147 5.72 28.65 7.69
N PHE A 148 4.70 27.85 7.37
CA PHE A 148 4.07 26.94 8.33
C PHE A 148 3.92 25.54 7.74
N ALA A 149 3.66 24.55 8.61
CA ALA A 149 3.47 23.20 8.18
C ALA A 149 2.24 22.54 8.79
N GLY A 150 1.79 21.47 8.16
CA GLY A 150 0.79 20.54 8.64
C GLY A 150 1.11 19.11 8.22
N TYR A 151 0.34 18.19 8.76
CA TYR A 151 0.33 16.79 8.33
C TYR A 151 -1.11 16.27 8.29
N SER A 152 -1.45 15.59 7.20
CA SER A 152 -2.78 15.02 7.02
C SER A 152 -2.65 13.65 6.34
N PRO A 153 -2.70 12.55 7.10
CA PRO A 153 -2.46 11.22 6.53
C PRO A 153 -3.51 10.81 5.50
N GLU A 154 -3.07 10.14 4.44
CA GLU A 154 -4.00 9.49 3.53
C GLU A 154 -4.44 8.13 4.10
N ARG A 155 -5.73 7.82 3.90
CA ARG A 155 -6.40 6.61 4.40
C ARG A 155 -7.11 5.83 3.30
N ILE A 156 -6.92 6.20 2.03
CA ILE A 156 -7.45 5.47 0.88
C ILE A 156 -6.84 4.07 0.85
N ASN A 157 -7.67 3.09 0.52
CA ASN A 157 -7.23 1.75 0.22
C ASN A 157 -7.30 1.57 -1.32
N PRO A 158 -6.15 1.48 -2.03
CA PRO A 158 -6.14 1.38 -3.48
C PRO A 158 -7.10 0.32 -4.00
N GLY A 159 -7.88 0.68 -5.04
CA GLY A 159 -8.90 -0.18 -5.63
C GLY A 159 -10.22 -0.27 -4.84
N ASP A 160 -10.37 0.37 -3.68
CA ASP A 160 -11.63 0.45 -2.93
C ASP A 160 -12.50 1.59 -3.46
N LYS A 161 -13.55 1.23 -4.21
CA LYS A 161 -14.47 2.21 -4.80
C LYS A 161 -15.55 2.71 -3.84
N GLN A 162 -15.69 2.09 -2.66
CA GLN A 162 -16.68 2.50 -1.65
C GLN A 162 -16.09 3.52 -0.67
N HIS A 163 -14.86 3.32 -0.24
CA HIS A 163 -14.16 4.21 0.69
C HIS A 163 -13.22 5.14 -0.07
N ARG A 164 -13.80 6.14 -0.72
CA ARG A 164 -13.07 7.16 -1.47
C ARG A 164 -12.64 8.33 -0.57
N LEU A 165 -11.70 9.14 -1.03
CA LEU A 165 -11.15 10.29 -0.30
C LEU A 165 -12.21 11.11 0.43
N VAL A 166 -13.29 11.49 -0.24
CA VAL A 166 -14.34 12.38 0.30
C VAL A 166 -15.20 11.71 1.37
N ASN A 167 -15.28 10.36 1.37
CA ASN A 167 -16.14 9.55 2.24
C ASN A 167 -15.41 9.00 3.47
N ILE A 168 -14.11 9.25 3.59
CA ILE A 168 -13.29 8.83 4.74
C ILE A 168 -13.02 10.05 5.61
N ARG A 169 -13.25 9.93 6.92
CA ARG A 169 -12.92 10.99 7.86
C ARG A 169 -11.43 11.29 7.82
N LYS A 170 -11.04 12.52 7.46
CA LYS A 170 -9.65 12.94 7.28
C LYS A 170 -9.05 13.45 8.57
N VAL A 171 -7.88 12.96 8.95
CA VAL A 171 -7.10 13.54 10.06
C VAL A 171 -6.36 14.77 9.53
N THR A 172 -6.37 15.86 10.29
CA THR A 172 -5.66 17.09 9.96
C THR A 172 -4.82 17.55 11.15
N SER A 173 -3.75 18.28 10.88
CA SER A 173 -2.94 18.90 11.92
C SER A 173 -2.18 20.12 11.39
N GLY A 174 -1.62 20.91 12.29
CA GLY A 174 -0.82 22.07 11.92
C GLY A 174 0.22 22.39 12.98
N SER A 175 1.24 23.14 12.56
CA SER A 175 2.39 23.51 13.39
C SER A 175 2.07 24.56 14.47
N THR A 176 0.96 25.30 14.31
CA THR A 176 0.35 26.16 15.34
C THR A 176 -1.14 25.90 15.38
N ALA A 177 -1.84 26.39 16.44
CA ALA A 177 -3.28 26.21 16.57
C ALA A 177 -4.05 26.86 15.40
N GLU A 178 -3.62 28.05 14.99
CA GLU A 178 -4.24 28.78 13.87
C GLU A 178 -4.03 28.06 12.53
N ILE A 179 -2.85 27.50 12.33
CA ILE A 179 -2.54 26.73 11.12
C ILE A 179 -3.31 25.42 11.11
N ALA A 180 -3.42 24.72 12.25
CA ALA A 180 -4.25 23.52 12.36
C ALA A 180 -5.71 23.81 12.02
N ASP A 181 -6.27 24.91 12.50
CA ASP A 181 -7.62 25.37 12.16
C ASP A 181 -7.77 25.71 10.67
N PHE A 182 -6.74 26.30 10.07
CA PHE A 182 -6.76 26.64 8.66
C PHE A 182 -6.68 25.41 7.78
N VAL A 183 -5.73 24.51 8.05
CA VAL A 183 -5.60 23.20 7.36
C VAL A 183 -6.90 22.42 7.47
N ASP A 184 -7.49 22.35 8.66
CA ASP A 184 -8.76 21.65 8.89
C ASP A 184 -9.89 22.21 8.01
N ARG A 185 -10.00 23.52 7.89
CA ARG A 185 -11.01 24.16 7.01
C ARG A 185 -10.75 23.89 5.53
N VAL A 186 -9.49 23.89 5.08
CA VAL A 186 -9.15 23.60 3.68
C VAL A 186 -9.57 22.19 3.33
N TYR A 187 -9.18 21.20 4.14
CA TYR A 187 -9.57 19.79 3.92
C TYR A 187 -11.07 19.58 4.13
N GLY A 188 -11.67 20.16 5.15
CA GLY A 188 -13.11 20.10 5.41
C GLY A 188 -13.97 20.62 4.26
N SER A 189 -13.39 21.44 3.38
CA SER A 189 -14.09 21.92 2.19
C SER A 189 -14.35 20.81 1.15
N ILE A 190 -13.53 19.75 1.09
CA ILE A 190 -13.65 18.65 0.13
C ILE A 190 -14.07 17.33 0.78
N ILE A 191 -13.86 17.13 2.08
CA ILE A 191 -14.16 15.89 2.78
C ILE A 191 -15.58 15.92 3.37
N THR A 192 -16.48 15.16 2.75
CA THR A 192 -17.89 15.10 3.21
C THR A 192 -18.08 14.31 4.50
N ALA A 193 -17.21 13.35 4.78
CA ALA A 193 -17.22 12.57 6.03
C ALA A 193 -16.72 13.35 7.26
N GLY A 194 -16.31 14.62 7.05
CA GLY A 194 -15.75 15.47 8.08
C GLY A 194 -14.28 15.19 8.39
N THR A 195 -13.72 16.02 9.26
CA THR A 195 -12.31 15.98 9.66
C THR A 195 -12.16 15.61 11.14
N TYR A 196 -10.95 15.24 11.52
CA TYR A 196 -10.50 15.10 12.90
C TYR A 196 -9.20 15.88 13.06
N LYS A 197 -9.26 17.00 13.77
CA LYS A 197 -8.09 17.84 14.03
C LYS A 197 -7.28 17.23 15.17
N ALA A 198 -6.10 16.70 14.84
CA ALA A 198 -5.15 16.16 15.80
C ALA A 198 -4.46 17.31 16.56
N SER A 199 -3.99 17.02 17.77
CA SER A 199 -3.37 18.01 18.65
C SER A 199 -1.98 18.49 18.20
N SER A 200 -1.32 17.72 17.33
CA SER A 200 -0.02 18.08 16.75
C SER A 200 0.27 17.26 15.47
N ILE A 201 1.26 17.69 14.71
CA ILE A 201 1.79 16.96 13.55
C ILE A 201 2.22 15.55 13.97
N LYS A 202 3.01 15.40 15.03
CA LYS A 202 3.49 14.10 15.54
C LYS A 202 2.34 13.15 15.92
N VAL A 203 1.24 13.65 16.46
CA VAL A 203 0.06 12.83 16.77
C VAL A 203 -0.62 12.33 15.48
N ALA A 204 -0.72 13.18 14.46
CA ALA A 204 -1.32 12.79 13.18
C ALA A 204 -0.45 11.77 12.44
N GLU A 205 0.88 11.94 12.44
CA GLU A 205 1.84 10.96 11.91
C GLU A 205 1.74 9.62 12.65
N ALA A 206 1.71 9.65 13.99
CA ALA A 206 1.57 8.45 14.81
C ALA A 206 0.26 7.72 14.50
N ALA A 207 -0.85 8.45 14.37
CA ALA A 207 -2.16 7.87 14.06
C ALA A 207 -2.11 7.08 12.75
N LYS A 208 -1.45 7.60 11.70
CA LYS A 208 -1.32 6.91 10.42
C LYS A 208 -0.56 5.60 10.54
N VAL A 209 0.62 5.65 11.13
CA VAL A 209 1.51 4.48 11.16
C VAL A 209 0.95 3.35 12.01
N ILE A 210 0.21 3.66 13.10
CA ILE A 210 -0.37 2.62 13.96
C ILE A 210 -1.59 1.93 13.32
N GLU A 211 -2.33 2.57 12.42
CA GLU A 211 -3.46 1.93 11.73
C GLU A 211 -3.00 0.71 10.94
N ASN A 212 -1.90 0.82 10.22
CA ASN A 212 -1.33 -0.28 9.45
C ASN A 212 -0.53 -1.25 10.34
N THR A 213 0.19 -0.75 11.33
CA THR A 213 0.90 -1.61 12.31
C THR A 213 -0.07 -2.51 13.08
N GLN A 214 -1.20 -1.99 13.52
CA GLN A 214 -2.23 -2.75 14.21
C GLN A 214 -2.82 -3.85 13.30
N ARG A 215 -3.05 -3.53 12.03
CA ARG A 215 -3.52 -4.51 11.03
C ARG A 215 -2.49 -5.61 10.79
N ASP A 216 -1.24 -5.23 10.60
CA ASP A 216 -0.11 -6.15 10.41
C ASP A 216 0.02 -7.14 11.59
N LEU A 217 -0.03 -6.63 12.82
CA LEU A 217 0.06 -7.45 14.03
C LEU A 217 -1.12 -8.40 14.19
N ASN A 218 -2.34 -7.97 13.86
CA ASN A 218 -3.50 -8.87 13.89
C ASN A 218 -3.37 -9.99 12.86
N ILE A 219 -2.86 -9.69 11.66
CA ILE A 219 -2.61 -10.73 10.66
C ILE A 219 -1.48 -11.66 11.14
N ALA A 220 -0.42 -11.13 11.74
CA ALA A 220 0.67 -11.94 12.31
C ALA A 220 0.18 -12.91 13.37
N LEU A 221 -0.70 -12.47 14.27
CA LEU A 221 -1.34 -13.34 15.24
C LEU A 221 -2.11 -14.49 14.56
N ILE A 222 -2.92 -14.18 13.54
CA ILE A 222 -3.69 -15.20 12.83
C ILE A 222 -2.78 -16.13 12.02
N ASN A 223 -1.69 -15.62 11.43
CA ASN A 223 -0.68 -16.44 10.78
C ASN A 223 0.00 -17.40 11.76
N GLU A 224 0.35 -16.94 12.94
CA GLU A 224 0.91 -17.82 13.98
C GLU A 224 -0.10 -18.89 14.43
N LEU A 225 -1.38 -18.52 14.59
CA LEU A 225 -2.45 -19.49 14.89
C LEU A 225 -2.60 -20.52 13.79
N ALA A 226 -2.54 -20.12 12.51
CA ALA A 226 -2.58 -21.05 11.38
C ALA A 226 -1.41 -22.06 11.45
N VAL A 227 -0.20 -21.61 11.78
CA VAL A 227 0.96 -22.49 11.97
C VAL A 227 0.73 -23.47 13.16
N ILE A 228 0.15 -23.00 14.26
CA ILE A 228 -0.17 -23.84 15.44
C ILE A 228 -1.23 -24.87 15.08
N PHE A 229 -2.35 -24.44 14.48
CA PHE A 229 -3.47 -25.31 14.17
C PHE A 229 -3.11 -26.37 13.12
N ASN A 230 -2.30 -26.01 12.13
CA ASN A 230 -1.77 -26.97 11.16
C ASN A 230 -0.94 -28.08 11.85
N ARG A 231 -0.17 -27.75 12.91
CA ARG A 231 0.58 -28.77 13.71
C ARG A 231 -0.32 -29.63 14.59
N LEU A 232 -1.51 -29.15 14.90
CA LEU A 232 -2.52 -29.85 15.71
C LEU A 232 -3.54 -30.61 14.84
N ASP A 233 -3.39 -30.54 13.52
CA ASP A 233 -4.31 -31.14 12.55
C ASP A 233 -5.73 -30.56 12.66
N ILE A 234 -5.81 -29.24 12.92
CA ILE A 234 -7.06 -28.48 13.06
C ILE A 234 -7.16 -27.49 11.89
N ASP A 235 -8.34 -27.43 11.26
CA ASP A 235 -8.60 -26.45 10.21
C ASP A 235 -8.73 -25.03 10.80
N THR A 236 -7.89 -24.11 10.31
CA THR A 236 -7.83 -22.73 10.82
C THR A 236 -9.14 -21.97 10.57
N GLU A 237 -9.76 -22.15 9.41
CA GLU A 237 -11.00 -21.44 9.08
C GLU A 237 -12.16 -21.87 9.98
N GLU A 238 -12.29 -23.15 10.30
CA GLU A 238 -13.32 -23.63 11.22
C GLU A 238 -13.17 -23.00 12.62
N VAL A 239 -11.92 -22.87 13.11
CA VAL A 239 -11.66 -22.18 14.38
C VAL A 239 -12.03 -20.71 14.30
N LEU A 240 -11.64 -20.03 13.22
CA LEU A 240 -11.93 -18.61 13.04
C LEU A 240 -13.43 -18.34 12.88
N LEU A 241 -14.17 -19.22 12.20
CA LEU A 241 -15.63 -19.14 12.11
C LEU A 241 -16.29 -19.32 13.48
N ALA A 242 -15.84 -20.31 14.26
CA ALA A 242 -16.36 -20.54 15.61
C ALA A 242 -16.04 -19.35 16.56
N ALA A 243 -14.79 -18.85 16.54
CA ALA A 243 -14.39 -17.70 17.34
C ALA A 243 -15.11 -16.42 16.91
N GLY A 244 -15.37 -16.27 15.60
CA GLY A 244 -16.07 -15.14 15.01
C GLY A 244 -17.55 -15.01 15.39
N THR A 245 -18.14 -16.05 16.02
CA THR A 245 -19.49 -15.93 16.61
C THR A 245 -19.52 -14.99 17.80
N LYS A 246 -18.35 -14.69 18.39
CA LYS A 246 -18.26 -13.72 19.49
C LYS A 246 -18.22 -12.30 18.90
N TRP A 247 -19.11 -11.45 19.36
CA TRP A 247 -19.37 -10.09 18.83
C TRP A 247 -18.13 -9.17 18.74
N ASN A 248 -17.11 -9.38 19.55
CA ASN A 248 -15.89 -8.56 19.58
C ASN A 248 -14.65 -9.26 19.02
N PHE A 249 -14.81 -10.41 18.37
CA PHE A 249 -13.72 -11.06 17.65
C PHE A 249 -13.49 -10.38 16.31
N LEU A 250 -12.25 -9.99 16.03
CA LEU A 250 -11.91 -9.29 14.80
C LEU A 250 -11.71 -10.29 13.64
N PRO A 251 -12.34 -10.08 12.47
CA PRO A 251 -12.39 -11.05 11.39
C PRO A 251 -11.13 -11.05 10.50
N PHE A 252 -9.95 -11.10 11.11
CA PHE A 252 -8.71 -11.28 10.36
C PHE A 252 -8.57 -12.73 9.88
N ARG A 253 -7.87 -12.90 8.76
CA ARG A 253 -7.56 -14.20 8.16
C ARG A 253 -6.07 -14.32 7.97
N PRO A 254 -5.51 -15.56 7.95
CA PRO A 254 -4.10 -15.74 7.63
C PRO A 254 -3.82 -15.39 6.17
N GLY A 255 -2.57 -15.08 5.87
CA GLY A 255 -2.17 -14.79 4.50
C GLY A 255 -0.85 -14.04 4.40
N LEU A 256 -0.46 -13.79 3.17
CA LEU A 256 0.72 -12.99 2.86
C LEU A 256 0.43 -11.50 3.09
N VAL A 257 1.36 -10.79 3.71
CA VAL A 257 1.23 -9.36 3.99
C VAL A 257 2.21 -8.58 3.11
N GLY A 258 1.73 -8.23 1.94
CA GLY A 258 2.45 -7.43 0.93
C GLY A 258 1.89 -6.02 0.78
N GLY A 259 2.24 -5.39 -0.36
CA GLY A 259 1.86 -4.03 -0.70
C GLY A 259 2.72 -2.98 -0.03
N HIS A 260 2.43 -1.73 -0.35
CA HIS A 260 3.25 -0.58 0.03
C HIS A 260 2.83 0.10 1.36
N CYS A 261 1.85 -0.46 2.07
CA CYS A 261 1.38 0.11 3.34
C CYS A 261 1.56 -0.85 4.51
N ILE A 262 0.80 -1.96 4.55
CA ILE A 262 0.73 -2.82 5.75
C ILE A 262 2.08 -3.47 6.04
N GLY A 263 2.82 -3.90 5.02
CA GLY A 263 4.15 -4.50 5.16
C GLY A 263 5.28 -3.51 5.34
N VAL A 264 5.04 -2.20 5.17
CA VAL A 264 6.06 -1.14 5.16
C VAL A 264 5.95 -0.22 6.37
N ASP A 265 4.77 0.29 6.69
CA ASP A 265 4.57 1.26 7.76
C ASP A 265 5.08 0.82 9.14
N PRO A 266 4.97 -0.48 9.54
CA PRO A 266 5.54 -0.92 10.80
C PRO A 266 7.05 -0.67 10.92
N TYR A 267 7.79 -0.74 9.81
CA TYR A 267 9.24 -0.48 9.80
C TYR A 267 9.57 0.99 10.04
N TYR A 268 8.71 1.91 9.61
CA TYR A 268 8.84 3.33 9.96
C TYR A 268 8.77 3.53 11.47
N LEU A 269 7.79 2.91 12.13
CA LEU A 269 7.64 3.02 13.57
C LEU A 269 8.77 2.33 14.34
N THR A 270 9.21 1.13 13.90
CA THR A 270 10.32 0.42 14.54
C THR A 270 11.65 1.15 14.39
N HIS A 271 11.90 1.76 13.24
CA HIS A 271 13.07 2.60 13.01
C HIS A 271 13.11 3.76 14.00
N LYS A 272 12.02 4.52 14.13
CA LYS A 272 11.93 5.63 15.08
C LYS A 272 12.06 5.18 16.53
N ALA A 273 11.43 4.07 16.91
CA ALA A 273 11.53 3.49 18.24
C ALA A 273 13.00 3.18 18.62
N GLN A 274 13.73 2.54 17.71
CA GLN A 274 15.15 2.22 17.90
C GLN A 274 16.01 3.50 17.98
N ALA A 275 15.71 4.50 17.16
CA ALA A 275 16.42 5.79 17.21
C ALA A 275 16.28 6.52 18.55
N VAL A 276 15.16 6.33 19.26
CA VAL A 276 14.93 6.86 20.61
C VAL A 276 15.29 5.87 21.74
N GLY A 277 16.00 4.78 21.41
CA GLY A 277 16.53 3.81 22.37
C GLY A 277 15.56 2.74 22.84
N TYR A 278 14.41 2.54 22.16
CA TYR A 278 13.45 1.49 22.50
C TYR A 278 13.45 0.36 21.46
N HIS A 279 13.58 -0.89 21.91
CA HIS A 279 13.46 -2.07 21.04
C HIS A 279 12.00 -2.52 20.95
N PRO A 280 11.33 -2.41 19.79
CA PRO A 280 9.90 -2.69 19.65
C PRO A 280 9.64 -4.20 19.44
N GLU A 281 9.67 -4.99 20.51
CA GLU A 281 9.61 -6.46 20.48
C GLU A 281 8.38 -7.01 19.77
N VAL A 282 7.19 -6.53 20.11
CA VAL A 282 5.92 -7.04 19.57
C VAL A 282 5.81 -6.77 18.07
N ILE A 283 6.17 -5.56 17.62
CA ILE A 283 6.06 -5.18 16.21
C ILE A 283 7.05 -5.97 15.37
N LEU A 284 8.29 -6.09 15.84
CA LEU A 284 9.33 -6.88 15.14
C LEU A 284 9.02 -8.37 15.14
N ALA A 285 8.42 -8.92 16.20
CA ALA A 285 7.97 -10.31 16.22
C ALA A 285 6.86 -10.54 15.18
N GLY A 286 5.87 -9.65 15.10
CA GLY A 286 4.80 -9.72 14.10
C GLY A 286 5.34 -9.65 12.67
N ARG A 287 6.25 -8.70 12.40
CA ARG A 287 6.89 -8.61 11.08
C ARG A 287 7.64 -9.90 10.72
N ARG A 288 8.43 -10.46 11.65
CA ARG A 288 9.14 -11.72 11.42
C ARG A 288 8.20 -12.89 11.10
N ILE A 289 7.01 -12.95 11.74
CA ILE A 289 6.02 -13.98 11.43
C ILE A 289 5.50 -13.78 10.01
N ASN A 290 5.04 -12.56 9.67
CA ASN A 290 4.48 -12.26 8.36
C ASN A 290 5.50 -12.44 7.22
N ASP A 291 6.73 -12.00 7.41
CA ASP A 291 7.80 -12.14 6.41
C ASP A 291 8.22 -13.59 6.16
N ASN A 292 8.01 -14.50 7.13
CA ASN A 292 8.33 -15.91 6.96
C ASN A 292 7.18 -16.74 6.35
N MET A 293 6.01 -16.15 6.09
CA MET A 293 4.85 -16.91 5.61
C MET A 293 5.09 -17.52 4.22
N GLY A 294 5.81 -16.86 3.33
CA GLY A 294 6.16 -17.43 2.02
C GLY A 294 6.92 -18.75 2.14
N ARG A 295 7.94 -18.76 2.99
CA ARG A 295 8.72 -19.98 3.31
C ARG A 295 7.86 -21.08 3.94
N TYR A 296 7.00 -20.69 4.87
CA TYR A 296 6.09 -21.64 5.50
C TYR A 296 5.18 -22.29 4.47
N VAL A 297 4.58 -21.52 3.57
CA VAL A 297 3.72 -22.01 2.48
C VAL A 297 4.45 -23.06 1.63
N VAL A 298 5.64 -22.74 1.14
CA VAL A 298 6.41 -23.68 0.31
C VAL A 298 6.78 -24.93 1.10
N SER A 299 7.21 -24.81 2.36
CA SER A 299 7.50 -25.96 3.22
C SER A 299 6.28 -26.89 3.38
N GLN A 300 5.07 -26.37 3.52
CA GLN A 300 3.86 -27.18 3.60
C GLN A 300 3.52 -27.83 2.25
N LEU A 301 3.66 -27.09 1.14
CA LEU A 301 3.49 -27.64 -0.20
C LEU A 301 4.38 -28.86 -0.45
N ILE A 302 5.69 -28.71 -0.19
CA ILE A 302 6.67 -29.79 -0.38
C ILE A 302 6.33 -31.03 0.48
N LYS A 303 5.95 -30.82 1.75
CA LYS A 303 5.51 -31.93 2.61
C LYS A 303 4.27 -32.63 2.06
N GLN A 304 3.32 -31.89 1.53
CA GLN A 304 2.09 -32.46 0.96
C GLN A 304 2.38 -33.22 -0.33
N MET A 305 3.23 -32.67 -1.21
CA MET A 305 3.70 -33.37 -2.41
C MET A 305 4.34 -34.73 -2.07
N ILE A 306 5.21 -34.75 -1.07
CA ILE A 306 5.84 -36.00 -0.60
C ILE A 306 4.79 -36.98 -0.07
N LYS A 307 3.83 -36.53 0.75
CA LYS A 307 2.76 -37.38 1.29
C LYS A 307 1.89 -37.99 0.19
N GLN A 308 1.63 -37.25 -0.87
CA GLN A 308 0.83 -37.71 -2.01
C GLN A 308 1.66 -38.40 -3.10
N GLN A 309 2.96 -38.66 -2.83
CA GLN A 309 3.89 -39.28 -3.80
C GLN A 309 4.02 -38.50 -5.11
N VAL A 310 3.84 -37.17 -5.06
CA VAL A 310 4.14 -36.25 -6.16
C VAL A 310 5.62 -35.90 -6.11
N ALA A 311 6.32 -36.07 -7.24
CA ALA A 311 7.76 -35.79 -7.31
C ALA A 311 8.02 -34.28 -7.10
N VAL A 312 8.95 -33.94 -6.22
CA VAL A 312 9.38 -32.56 -5.97
C VAL A 312 10.45 -32.14 -6.99
N SER A 313 11.45 -32.99 -7.19
CA SER A 313 12.51 -32.70 -8.18
C SER A 313 11.95 -32.68 -9.60
N GLY A 314 12.14 -31.55 -10.27
CA GLY A 314 11.62 -31.32 -11.63
C GLY A 314 10.10 -31.08 -11.68
N ALA A 315 9.47 -30.82 -10.55
CA ALA A 315 8.04 -30.51 -10.50
C ALA A 315 7.70 -29.23 -11.27
N ARG A 316 6.58 -29.25 -11.95
CA ARG A 316 5.97 -28.04 -12.52
C ARG A 316 4.92 -27.50 -11.53
N VAL A 317 5.13 -26.31 -11.05
CA VAL A 317 4.21 -25.63 -10.12
C VAL A 317 3.56 -24.45 -10.81
N LEU A 318 2.26 -24.29 -10.65
CA LEU A 318 1.52 -23.11 -11.09
C LEU A 318 1.18 -22.24 -9.88
N VAL A 319 1.51 -20.96 -9.95
CA VAL A 319 1.07 -19.96 -8.96
C VAL A 319 0.00 -19.09 -9.62
N LEU A 320 -1.20 -19.11 -9.04
CA LEU A 320 -2.34 -18.31 -9.47
C LEU A 320 -2.40 -17.02 -8.65
N GLY A 321 -2.05 -15.92 -9.30
CA GLY A 321 -1.96 -14.58 -8.72
C GLY A 321 -0.52 -14.16 -8.39
N LEU A 322 -0.16 -12.94 -8.77
CA LEU A 322 1.10 -12.27 -8.47
C LEU A 322 0.89 -10.93 -7.77
N THR A 323 -0.24 -10.26 -8.02
CA THR A 323 -0.55 -8.97 -7.40
C THR A 323 -0.60 -9.08 -5.87
N PHE A 324 -0.33 -7.99 -5.16
CA PHE A 324 -0.38 -8.02 -3.69
C PHE A 324 -1.81 -8.15 -3.13
N LYS A 325 -2.82 -7.85 -3.96
CA LYS A 325 -4.23 -7.84 -3.58
C LYS A 325 -5.11 -8.28 -4.74
N GLU A 326 -6.26 -8.85 -4.40
CA GLU A 326 -7.26 -9.28 -5.39
C GLU A 326 -7.85 -8.13 -6.21
N ASN A 327 -8.05 -8.36 -7.51
CA ASN A 327 -8.70 -7.47 -8.46
C ASN A 327 -8.06 -6.06 -8.56
N CYS A 328 -6.75 -6.01 -8.40
CA CYS A 328 -5.95 -4.79 -8.46
C CYS A 328 -4.68 -5.07 -9.27
N PRO A 329 -4.27 -4.21 -10.21
CA PRO A 329 -3.09 -4.46 -11.06
C PRO A 329 -1.73 -4.20 -10.37
N ASP A 330 -1.70 -3.84 -9.10
CA ASP A 330 -0.51 -3.43 -8.38
C ASP A 330 0.31 -4.63 -7.87
N ILE A 331 1.57 -4.73 -8.30
CA ILE A 331 2.50 -5.80 -7.91
C ILE A 331 3.54 -5.37 -6.87
N ARG A 332 3.55 -4.11 -6.45
CA ARG A 332 4.59 -3.57 -5.56
C ARG A 332 4.61 -4.30 -4.22
N ASN A 333 5.82 -4.74 -3.81
CA ASN A 333 6.04 -5.49 -2.57
C ASN A 333 5.12 -6.72 -2.41
N THR A 334 4.74 -7.36 -3.51
CA THR A 334 3.95 -8.59 -3.42
C THR A 334 4.74 -9.68 -2.71
N LYS A 335 4.14 -10.32 -1.72
CA LYS A 335 4.76 -11.43 -0.98
C LYS A 335 4.65 -12.79 -1.69
N VAL A 336 4.02 -12.83 -2.85
CA VAL A 336 4.07 -14.00 -3.75
C VAL A 336 5.50 -14.23 -4.25
N ILE A 337 6.31 -13.16 -4.35
CA ILE A 337 7.74 -13.26 -4.67
C ILE A 337 8.49 -14.14 -3.68
N ASP A 338 8.15 -14.06 -2.40
CA ASP A 338 8.80 -14.90 -1.38
C ASP A 338 8.50 -16.40 -1.61
N ILE A 339 7.30 -16.73 -2.10
CA ILE A 339 6.94 -18.10 -2.52
C ILE A 339 7.76 -18.51 -3.75
N ILE A 340 7.88 -17.64 -4.75
CA ILE A 340 8.63 -17.93 -5.97
C ILE A 340 10.11 -18.17 -5.67
N ASN A 341 10.70 -17.29 -4.85
CA ASN A 341 12.08 -17.41 -4.43
C ASN A 341 12.32 -18.69 -3.63
N GLU A 342 11.46 -19.01 -2.68
CA GLU A 342 11.59 -20.23 -1.88
C GLU A 342 11.40 -21.50 -2.73
N LEU A 343 10.50 -21.50 -3.74
CA LEU A 343 10.39 -22.62 -4.69
C LEU A 343 11.68 -22.81 -5.47
N SER A 344 12.37 -21.73 -5.82
CA SER A 344 13.62 -21.78 -6.55
C SER A 344 14.76 -22.46 -5.75
N GLU A 345 14.74 -22.33 -4.42
CA GLU A 345 15.68 -23.05 -3.53
C GLU A 345 15.50 -24.59 -3.62
N TYR A 346 14.31 -25.05 -3.99
CA TYR A 346 14.04 -26.47 -4.30
C TYR A 346 14.30 -26.85 -5.76
N GLY A 347 14.85 -25.92 -6.57
CA GLY A 347 15.07 -26.11 -8.00
C GLY A 347 13.77 -26.10 -8.84
N ILE A 348 12.70 -25.50 -8.32
CA ILE A 348 11.41 -25.38 -8.99
C ILE A 348 11.26 -23.94 -9.50
N VAL A 349 11.11 -23.80 -10.83
CA VAL A 349 10.75 -22.53 -11.45
C VAL A 349 9.25 -22.57 -11.75
N PRO A 350 8.39 -21.84 -10.99
CA PRO A 350 6.96 -21.92 -11.20
C PRO A 350 6.52 -21.13 -12.43
N ASP A 351 5.46 -21.60 -13.10
CA ASP A 351 4.67 -20.77 -14.00
C ASP A 351 3.77 -19.85 -13.18
N ILE A 352 3.72 -18.56 -13.53
CA ILE A 352 2.90 -17.55 -12.84
C ILE A 352 1.77 -17.13 -13.78
N TYR A 353 0.54 -17.23 -13.33
CA TYR A 353 -0.62 -16.74 -14.06
C TYR A 353 -1.42 -15.75 -13.24
N ASP A 354 -1.53 -14.53 -13.74
CA ASP A 354 -2.33 -13.48 -13.11
C ASP A 354 -3.02 -12.63 -14.20
N PRO A 355 -4.36 -12.55 -14.19
CA PRO A 355 -5.11 -11.81 -15.21
C PRO A 355 -5.05 -10.28 -15.06
N TRP A 356 -4.45 -9.77 -13.97
CA TRP A 356 -4.38 -8.34 -13.63
C TRP A 356 -2.99 -7.75 -13.86
N VAL A 357 -1.96 -8.59 -13.97
CA VAL A 357 -0.57 -8.15 -14.03
C VAL A 357 -0.19 -7.68 -15.42
N ASP A 358 0.47 -6.54 -15.47
CA ASP A 358 1.22 -6.12 -16.67
C ASP A 358 2.54 -6.89 -16.75
N ALA A 359 2.76 -7.58 -17.88
CA ALA A 359 3.91 -8.44 -18.06
C ALA A 359 5.24 -7.66 -18.16
N GLU A 360 5.23 -6.45 -18.69
CA GLU A 360 6.42 -5.60 -18.79
C GLU A 360 6.81 -5.09 -17.42
N GLU A 361 5.83 -4.68 -16.59
CA GLU A 361 6.06 -4.27 -15.22
C GLU A 361 6.60 -5.43 -14.37
N ALA A 362 6.02 -6.63 -14.47
CA ALA A 362 6.49 -7.80 -13.73
C ALA A 362 7.93 -8.21 -14.13
N GLN A 363 8.26 -8.09 -15.41
CA GLN A 363 9.62 -8.34 -15.89
C GLN A 363 10.60 -7.28 -15.39
N HIS A 364 10.20 -6.01 -15.38
CA HIS A 364 11.04 -4.91 -14.90
C HIS A 364 11.30 -5.00 -13.40
N GLU A 365 10.26 -5.22 -12.59
CA GLU A 365 10.35 -5.18 -11.13
C GLU A 365 10.96 -6.46 -10.52
N TYR A 366 10.64 -7.63 -11.09
CA TYR A 366 10.98 -8.93 -10.48
C TYR A 366 11.70 -9.89 -11.40
N GLY A 367 11.92 -9.55 -12.68
CA GLY A 367 12.49 -10.46 -13.66
C GLY A 367 11.56 -11.63 -14.01
N ILE A 368 10.26 -11.50 -13.78
CA ILE A 368 9.26 -12.55 -13.98
C ILE A 368 8.47 -12.26 -15.25
N THR A 369 8.30 -13.28 -16.07
CA THR A 369 7.41 -13.24 -17.24
C THR A 369 6.18 -14.12 -16.94
N PRO A 370 5.02 -13.54 -16.57
CA PRO A 370 3.81 -14.30 -16.36
C PRO A 370 3.36 -15.01 -17.65
N VAL A 371 2.83 -16.23 -17.49
CA VAL A 371 2.26 -16.95 -18.65
C VAL A 371 0.92 -16.32 -19.04
N GLN A 372 0.65 -16.18 -20.33
CA GLN A 372 -0.62 -15.64 -20.81
C GLN A 372 -1.79 -16.61 -20.57
N GLN A 373 -1.49 -17.91 -20.55
CA GLN A 373 -2.46 -18.97 -20.29
C GLN A 373 -1.79 -20.15 -19.59
N ALA A 374 -2.39 -20.62 -18.50
CA ALA A 374 -1.95 -21.80 -17.80
C ALA A 374 -2.32 -23.08 -18.57
N SER A 375 -1.42 -24.07 -18.58
CA SER A 375 -1.63 -25.35 -19.27
C SER A 375 -2.62 -26.24 -18.49
N THR A 376 -3.63 -26.77 -19.13
CA THR A 376 -4.51 -27.78 -18.52
C THR A 376 -3.78 -29.11 -18.36
N GLY A 377 -3.92 -29.76 -17.20
CA GLY A 377 -3.30 -31.06 -16.90
C GLY A 377 -1.77 -31.03 -16.85
N GLY A 378 -1.15 -29.84 -16.68
CA GLY A 378 0.28 -29.66 -16.84
C GLY A 378 1.10 -29.61 -15.54
N TYR A 379 0.48 -29.43 -14.38
CA TYR A 379 1.17 -29.07 -13.16
C TYR A 379 1.10 -30.15 -12.07
N ASP A 380 2.21 -30.34 -11.37
CA ASP A 380 2.33 -31.23 -10.23
C ASP A 380 1.77 -30.58 -8.95
N ALA A 381 1.73 -29.25 -8.90
CA ALA A 381 1.08 -28.50 -7.84
C ALA A 381 0.50 -27.18 -8.38
N VAL A 382 -0.58 -26.74 -7.76
CA VAL A 382 -1.25 -25.45 -8.03
C VAL A 382 -1.41 -24.70 -6.71
N ILE A 383 -0.88 -23.48 -6.65
CA ILE A 383 -1.01 -22.59 -5.47
C ILE A 383 -1.96 -21.46 -5.84
N LEU A 384 -3.09 -21.34 -5.14
CA LEU A 384 -3.98 -20.20 -5.24
C LEU A 384 -3.52 -19.12 -4.26
N ALA A 385 -2.67 -18.20 -4.75
CA ALA A 385 -2.00 -17.19 -3.93
C ALA A 385 -2.81 -15.90 -3.77
N VAL A 386 -3.62 -15.52 -4.80
CA VAL A 386 -4.46 -14.32 -4.79
C VAL A 386 -5.89 -14.65 -5.21
N ALA A 387 -6.87 -14.15 -4.47
CA ALA A 387 -8.29 -14.50 -4.66
C ALA A 387 -8.99 -13.63 -5.72
N HIS A 388 -8.43 -13.54 -6.93
CA HIS A 388 -9.07 -12.80 -8.03
C HIS A 388 -10.45 -13.37 -8.37
N GLN A 389 -11.36 -12.50 -8.80
CA GLN A 389 -12.71 -12.91 -9.18
C GLN A 389 -12.71 -13.95 -10.30
N GLN A 390 -11.74 -13.88 -11.22
CA GLN A 390 -11.57 -14.86 -12.29
C GLN A 390 -11.28 -16.25 -11.73
N PHE A 391 -10.43 -16.37 -10.72
CA PHE A 391 -10.12 -17.66 -10.08
C PHE A 391 -11.30 -18.19 -9.26
N LYS A 392 -12.02 -17.30 -8.55
CA LYS A 392 -13.27 -17.68 -7.85
C LYS A 392 -14.31 -18.22 -8.83
N ALA A 393 -14.42 -17.61 -10.01
CA ALA A 393 -15.37 -18.04 -11.03
C ALA A 393 -15.04 -19.41 -11.66
N LEU A 394 -13.77 -19.82 -11.67
CA LEU A 394 -13.36 -21.16 -12.11
C LEU A 394 -13.87 -22.25 -11.17
N GLY A 395 -14.00 -21.95 -9.88
CA GLY A 395 -14.32 -22.94 -8.86
C GLY A 395 -13.26 -24.04 -8.72
N ALA A 396 -13.52 -25.00 -7.84
CA ALA A 396 -12.56 -26.07 -7.55
C ALA A 396 -12.22 -26.92 -8.81
N ALA A 397 -13.22 -27.28 -9.58
CA ALA A 397 -13.04 -28.10 -10.78
C ALA A 397 -12.16 -27.41 -11.84
N GLY A 398 -12.40 -26.10 -12.07
CA GLY A 398 -11.62 -25.33 -13.04
C GLY A 398 -10.18 -25.10 -12.61
N ILE A 399 -9.95 -24.89 -11.31
CA ILE A 399 -8.59 -24.73 -10.77
C ILE A 399 -7.83 -26.07 -10.79
N ARG A 400 -8.48 -27.16 -10.37
CA ARG A 400 -7.89 -28.51 -10.44
C ARG A 400 -7.57 -28.97 -11.85
N ALA A 401 -8.31 -28.48 -12.86
CA ALA A 401 -8.05 -28.83 -14.26
C ALA A 401 -6.65 -28.40 -14.76
N PHE A 402 -5.97 -27.48 -14.11
CA PHE A 402 -4.57 -27.15 -14.40
C PHE A 402 -3.61 -28.26 -13.96
N GLY A 403 -3.94 -28.97 -12.87
CA GLY A 403 -3.11 -30.04 -12.32
C GLY A 403 -3.15 -31.31 -13.17
N LYS A 404 -2.09 -32.11 -13.06
CA LYS A 404 -2.05 -33.49 -13.52
C LYS A 404 -3.07 -34.35 -12.76
N GLU A 405 -3.27 -35.60 -13.15
CA GLU A 405 -4.18 -36.53 -12.43
C GLU A 405 -3.83 -36.62 -10.94
N ASN A 406 -2.54 -36.76 -10.61
CA ASN A 406 -2.05 -36.68 -9.23
C ASN A 406 -1.29 -35.37 -9.04
N HIS A 407 -1.87 -34.40 -8.34
CA HIS A 407 -1.31 -33.10 -8.07
C HIS A 407 -1.75 -32.58 -6.69
N VAL A 408 -1.05 -31.58 -6.18
CA VAL A 408 -1.42 -30.88 -4.95
C VAL A 408 -2.09 -29.55 -5.26
N LEU A 409 -3.27 -29.28 -4.70
CA LEU A 409 -3.93 -27.98 -4.73
C LEU A 409 -3.84 -27.31 -3.38
N TYR A 410 -3.14 -26.17 -3.33
CA TYR A 410 -2.96 -25.37 -2.12
C TYR A 410 -3.75 -24.05 -2.22
N ASP A 411 -4.76 -23.89 -1.37
CA ASP A 411 -5.54 -22.65 -1.28
C ASP A 411 -5.05 -21.77 -0.11
N LEU A 412 -4.38 -20.65 -0.42
CA LEU A 412 -3.92 -19.69 0.59
C LEU A 412 -5.00 -18.69 1.00
N LYS A 413 -6.14 -18.66 0.31
CA LYS A 413 -7.11 -17.57 0.39
C LYS A 413 -8.51 -18.02 0.81
N TYR A 414 -8.67 -19.30 1.16
CA TYR A 414 -9.96 -19.89 1.53
C TYR A 414 -11.06 -19.65 0.48
N VAL A 415 -10.68 -19.68 -0.80
CA VAL A 415 -11.60 -19.58 -1.93
C VAL A 415 -12.41 -20.87 -2.07
N LEU A 416 -11.80 -21.99 -1.73
CA LEU A 416 -12.35 -23.34 -1.82
C LEU A 416 -12.71 -23.87 -0.43
N SER A 417 -13.62 -24.85 -0.38
CA SER A 417 -13.89 -25.57 0.84
C SER A 417 -12.73 -26.49 1.24
N ALA A 418 -12.72 -26.97 2.49
CA ALA A 418 -11.68 -27.87 2.99
C ALA A 418 -11.59 -29.18 2.18
N GLN A 419 -12.71 -29.65 1.64
CA GLN A 419 -12.77 -30.90 0.87
C GLN A 419 -12.34 -30.70 -0.60
N GLU A 420 -12.28 -29.48 -1.08
CA GLU A 420 -11.97 -29.14 -2.48
C GLU A 420 -10.49 -28.85 -2.71
N SER A 421 -9.72 -28.57 -1.66
CA SER A 421 -8.28 -28.38 -1.69
C SER A 421 -7.54 -29.49 -0.92
N ASP A 422 -6.27 -29.72 -1.22
CA ASP A 422 -5.46 -30.71 -0.52
C ASP A 422 -4.88 -30.13 0.77
N ILE A 423 -4.57 -28.84 0.77
CA ILE A 423 -4.17 -28.07 1.94
C ILE A 423 -4.69 -26.62 1.83
N ARG A 424 -4.91 -26.02 3.01
CA ARG A 424 -5.20 -24.60 3.17
C ARG A 424 -4.20 -23.97 4.15
N LEU A 425 -4.09 -22.64 4.13
CA LEU A 425 -3.19 -21.92 5.03
C LEU A 425 -3.71 -21.92 6.47
#